data_53b3bbe58ff5d7cd09f6b0631c44ba8a
#
_entry.id   53b3bbe58ff5d7cd09f6b0631c44ba8a
#
_cell.length_a   1.000
_cell.length_b   1.000
_cell.length_c   1.000
_cell.angle_alpha   90.00
_cell.angle_beta   90.00
_cell.angle_gamma   90.00
#
_symmetry.space_group_name_H-M   'P 1'
#
loop_
_entity.id
_entity.type
_entity.pdbx_description
1 polymer ?
#
loop_
_entity_poly.entity_id
_entity_poly.type
_entity_poly.pdbx_seq_one_letter_code
_entity_poly.pdbx_strand_id
1 'polypeptide(L)'
;MKTWLFVDGYNIIGAWPELTQLRDQSLEEARRKVIDYLSEYAAATGYETVLVFDGWRVKGNRGSSLENPYIEILFTPEGVTADMAIERLVAGLPKHQKIYVATSDRLEQETVLAQGGLRISAMELHNMVFTQKEAQRARIARQPQSANPLDAQLDEAVRRKLHAMIHEENE
;
A
#
# COMPACT_ATOMS: atom_id res chain seq x y z
N MET A 1 -4.42 20.55 0.47
CA MET A 1 -5.53 19.61 0.80
C MET A 1 -4.97 18.20 0.69
N LYS A 2 -5.00 17.42 1.78
CA LYS A 2 -4.55 16.02 1.76
C LYS A 2 -5.68 15.12 1.26
N THR A 3 -5.31 14.02 0.61
CA THR A 3 -6.24 12.94 0.25
C THR A 3 -5.99 11.76 1.16
N TRP A 4 -7.03 11.30 1.83
CA TRP A 4 -7.01 10.18 2.75
C TRP A 4 -7.64 8.94 2.12
N LEU A 5 -7.08 7.78 2.39
CA LEU A 5 -7.60 6.48 2.00
C LEU A 5 -7.64 5.56 3.23
N PHE A 6 -8.84 5.25 3.70
CA PHE A 6 -9.06 4.27 4.76
C PHE A 6 -9.48 2.94 4.16
N VAL A 7 -8.89 1.86 4.63
CA VAL A 7 -9.09 0.53 4.04
C VAL A 7 -9.37 -0.50 5.13
N ASP A 8 -10.48 -1.24 5.01
CA ASP A 8 -10.74 -2.45 5.78
C ASP A 8 -9.93 -3.61 5.17
N GLY A 9 -8.86 -4.00 5.84
CA GLY A 9 -7.90 -4.97 5.31
C GLY A 9 -8.48 -6.34 5.03
N TYR A 10 -9.31 -6.89 5.94
CA TYR A 10 -9.91 -8.21 5.72
C TYR A 10 -11.02 -8.19 4.69
N ASN A 11 -11.70 -7.07 4.50
CA ASN A 11 -12.64 -6.91 3.41
C ASN A 11 -11.94 -6.99 2.05
N ILE A 12 -10.80 -6.31 1.91
CA ILE A 12 -9.98 -6.36 0.70
C ILE A 12 -9.42 -7.76 0.46
N ILE A 13 -8.89 -8.42 1.49
CA ILE A 13 -8.37 -9.80 1.40
C ILE A 13 -9.47 -10.77 0.97
N GLY A 14 -10.71 -10.56 1.41
CA GLY A 14 -11.86 -11.37 1.03
C GLY A 14 -12.41 -11.11 -0.38
N ALA A 15 -12.11 -9.96 -0.97
CA ALA A 15 -12.68 -9.51 -2.24
C ALA A 15 -11.72 -9.60 -3.44
N TRP A 16 -10.42 -9.38 -3.23
CA TRP A 16 -9.46 -9.41 -4.33
C TRP A 16 -9.07 -10.85 -4.67
N PRO A 17 -9.21 -11.31 -5.93
CA PRO A 17 -9.01 -12.71 -6.31
C PRO A 17 -7.64 -13.27 -5.91
N GLU A 18 -6.56 -12.51 -6.14
CA GLU A 18 -5.21 -12.90 -5.81
C GLU A 18 -4.98 -13.01 -4.29
N LEU A 19 -5.64 -12.17 -3.49
CA LEU A 19 -5.54 -12.21 -2.04
C LEU A 19 -6.42 -13.31 -1.44
N THR A 20 -7.56 -13.61 -2.04
CA THR A 20 -8.43 -14.71 -1.62
C THR A 20 -7.71 -16.05 -1.75
N GLN A 21 -7.03 -16.30 -2.87
CA GLN A 21 -6.22 -17.50 -3.07
C GLN A 21 -5.09 -17.61 -2.06
N LEU A 22 -4.42 -16.49 -1.79
CA LEU A 22 -3.30 -16.45 -0.84
C LEU A 22 -3.78 -16.66 0.60
N ARG A 23 -4.92 -16.08 0.97
CA ARG A 23 -5.56 -16.26 2.29
C ARG A 23 -5.85 -17.72 2.60
N ASP A 24 -6.30 -18.49 1.62
CA ASP A 24 -6.64 -19.91 1.78
C ASP A 24 -5.39 -20.76 2.09
N GLN A 25 -4.21 -20.28 1.76
CA GLN A 25 -2.91 -20.87 2.09
C GLN A 25 -2.34 -20.29 3.39
N SER A 26 -2.31 -18.97 3.52
CA SER A 26 -1.79 -18.24 4.64
C SER A 26 -2.40 -16.85 4.77
N LEU A 27 -3.15 -16.61 5.83
CA LEU A 27 -3.71 -15.29 6.13
C LEU A 27 -2.62 -14.24 6.37
N GLU A 28 -1.48 -14.66 6.94
CA GLU A 28 -0.35 -13.76 7.18
C GLU A 28 0.27 -13.28 5.87
N GLU A 29 0.43 -14.17 4.89
CA GLU A 29 0.93 -13.81 3.57
C GLU A 29 -0.05 -12.91 2.82
N ALA A 30 -1.36 -13.14 2.94
CA ALA A 30 -2.36 -12.26 2.38
C ALA A 30 -2.30 -10.85 3.01
N ARG A 31 -2.09 -10.74 4.33
CA ARG A 31 -1.87 -9.44 4.99
C ARG A 31 -0.62 -8.73 4.48
N ARG A 32 0.50 -9.43 4.37
CA ARG A 32 1.74 -8.85 3.81
C ARG A 32 1.51 -8.33 2.40
N LYS A 33 0.82 -9.10 1.58
CA LYS A 33 0.57 -8.75 0.18
C LYS A 33 -0.31 -7.51 0.02
N VAL A 34 -1.38 -7.37 0.81
CA VAL A 34 -2.20 -6.15 0.77
C VAL A 34 -1.43 -4.94 1.28
N ILE A 35 -0.59 -5.11 2.30
CA ILE A 35 0.32 -4.06 2.79
C ILE A 35 1.25 -3.59 1.67
N ASP A 36 1.87 -4.51 0.94
CA ASP A 36 2.77 -4.18 -0.18
C ASP A 36 2.03 -3.40 -1.28
N TYR A 37 0.87 -3.85 -1.71
CA TYR A 37 0.07 -3.17 -2.74
C TYR A 37 -0.33 -1.75 -2.33
N LEU A 38 -0.78 -1.57 -1.10
CA LEU A 38 -1.20 -0.25 -0.62
C LEU A 38 -0.02 0.67 -0.34
N SER A 39 1.13 0.13 0.09
CA SER A 39 2.37 0.90 0.27
C SER A 39 2.89 1.43 -1.07
N GLU A 40 2.93 0.58 -2.11
CA GLU A 40 3.29 1.00 -3.47
C GLU A 40 2.33 2.08 -4.00
N TYR A 41 1.02 1.90 -3.76
CA TYR A 41 0.00 2.86 -4.18
C TYR A 41 0.13 4.20 -3.46
N ALA A 42 0.28 4.19 -2.14
CA ALA A 42 0.47 5.39 -1.33
C ALA A 42 1.74 6.15 -1.73
N ALA A 43 2.86 5.45 -1.92
CA ALA A 43 4.11 6.04 -2.38
C ALA A 43 3.98 6.71 -3.76
N ALA A 44 3.18 6.11 -4.66
CA ALA A 44 2.99 6.63 -6.02
C ALA A 44 2.00 7.80 -6.11
N THR A 45 1.00 7.84 -5.22
CA THR A 45 -0.09 8.83 -5.26
C THR A 45 0.06 9.97 -4.26
N GLY A 46 0.83 9.74 -3.18
CA GLY A 46 0.92 10.65 -2.05
C GLY A 46 -0.34 10.64 -1.18
N TYR A 47 -1.19 9.60 -1.25
CA TYR A 47 -2.35 9.47 -0.38
C TYR A 47 -1.93 9.07 1.02
N GLU A 48 -2.46 9.77 2.03
CA GLU A 48 -2.37 9.36 3.43
C GLU A 48 -3.24 8.10 3.60
N THR A 49 -2.61 6.94 3.68
CA THR A 49 -3.32 5.65 3.65
C THR A 49 -3.28 4.99 5.02
N VAL A 50 -4.45 4.61 5.51
CA VAL A 50 -4.64 3.89 6.78
C VAL A 50 -5.29 2.55 6.50
N LEU A 51 -4.57 1.47 6.77
CA LEU A 51 -5.03 0.10 6.64
C LEU A 51 -5.40 -0.44 8.02
N VAL A 52 -6.65 -0.83 8.18
CA VAL A 52 -7.19 -1.31 9.46
C VAL A 52 -7.52 -2.79 9.37
N PHE A 53 -6.97 -3.57 10.27
CA PHE A 53 -7.32 -4.97 10.46
C PHE A 53 -8.13 -5.16 11.73
N ASP A 54 -9.22 -5.89 11.64
CA ASP A 54 -10.03 -6.28 12.78
C ASP A 54 -9.25 -7.28 13.67
N GLY A 55 -8.97 -6.86 14.88
CA GLY A 55 -8.22 -7.64 15.87
C GLY A 55 -9.09 -8.43 16.86
N TRP A 56 -10.41 -8.45 16.70
CA TRP A 56 -11.35 -9.01 17.67
C TRP A 56 -11.16 -10.51 17.98
N ARG A 57 -10.54 -11.25 17.06
CA ARG A 57 -10.31 -12.69 17.20
C ARG A 57 -9.21 -13.04 18.20
N VAL A 58 -8.43 -12.06 18.66
CA VAL A 58 -7.36 -12.29 19.64
C VAL A 58 -7.82 -11.79 20.99
N LYS A 59 -8.20 -12.72 21.88
CA LYS A 59 -8.60 -12.40 23.28
C LYS A 59 -7.50 -11.58 23.98
N GLY A 60 -7.92 -10.48 24.62
CA GLY A 60 -6.99 -9.59 25.33
C GLY A 60 -6.16 -8.68 24.45
N ASN A 61 -6.43 -8.63 23.15
CA ASN A 61 -5.76 -7.69 22.25
C ASN A 61 -6.18 -6.26 22.62
N ARG A 62 -5.19 -5.43 22.95
CA ARG A 62 -5.36 -4.00 23.27
C ARG A 62 -5.24 -3.09 22.05
N GLY A 63 -5.12 -3.67 20.87
CA GLY A 63 -4.79 -2.96 19.64
C GLY A 63 -3.28 -2.82 19.47
N SER A 64 -2.84 -2.71 18.24
CA SER A 64 -1.43 -2.53 17.88
C SER A 64 -1.30 -1.82 16.53
N SER A 65 -0.12 -1.31 16.26
CA SER A 65 0.25 -0.76 14.96
C SER A 65 1.53 -1.44 14.45
N LEU A 66 1.66 -1.49 13.13
CA LEU A 66 2.90 -1.91 12.46
C LEU A 66 3.57 -0.70 11.83
N GLU A 67 4.88 -0.63 11.96
CA GLU A 67 5.65 0.42 11.29
C GLU A 67 5.75 0.14 9.79
N ASN A 68 5.38 1.14 9.00
CA ASN A 68 5.55 1.15 7.56
C ASN A 68 5.80 2.60 7.12
N PRO A 69 6.77 2.86 6.22
CA PRO A 69 7.14 4.23 5.85
C PRO A 69 6.10 4.96 4.99
N TYR A 70 5.13 4.25 4.40
CA TYR A 70 4.19 4.80 3.42
C TYR A 70 2.74 4.78 3.87
N ILE A 71 2.38 3.86 4.78
CA ILE A 71 1.00 3.69 5.26
C ILE A 71 0.97 3.46 6.76
N GLU A 72 -0.12 3.86 7.39
CA GLU A 72 -0.41 3.50 8.77
C GLU A 72 -1.15 2.15 8.80
N ILE A 73 -0.71 1.21 9.62
CA ILE A 73 -1.31 -0.11 9.75
C ILE A 73 -1.77 -0.30 11.19
N LEU A 74 -3.05 -0.51 11.37
CA LEU A 74 -3.69 -0.63 12.68
C LEU A 74 -4.37 -1.98 12.83
N PHE A 75 -4.22 -2.58 14.01
CA PHE A 75 -5.01 -3.71 14.46
C PHE A 75 -5.93 -3.25 15.58
N THR A 76 -7.24 -3.41 15.42
CA THR A 76 -8.20 -2.95 16.40
C THR A 76 -8.13 -3.78 17.68
N PRO A 77 -8.43 -3.19 18.86
CA PRO A 77 -8.55 -3.94 20.09
C PRO A 77 -9.79 -4.85 20.08
N GLU A 78 -9.85 -5.78 21.04
CA GLU A 78 -11.02 -6.64 21.25
C GLU A 78 -12.29 -5.81 21.38
N GLY A 79 -13.36 -6.22 20.69
CA GLY A 79 -14.66 -5.53 20.71
C GLY A 79 -14.80 -4.32 19.80
N VAL A 80 -13.73 -3.94 19.09
CA VAL A 80 -13.74 -2.86 18.09
C VAL A 80 -13.56 -3.45 16.69
N THR A 81 -14.53 -3.24 15.81
CA THR A 81 -14.43 -3.64 14.41
C THR A 81 -13.56 -2.65 13.62
N ALA A 82 -13.04 -3.08 12.47
CA ALA A 82 -12.32 -2.19 11.54
C ALA A 82 -13.19 -0.99 11.15
N ASP A 83 -14.46 -1.22 10.89
CA ASP A 83 -15.44 -0.20 10.52
C ASP A 83 -15.60 0.86 11.61
N MET A 84 -15.81 0.45 12.87
CA MET A 84 -15.90 1.37 14.01
C MET A 84 -14.61 2.20 14.18
N ALA A 85 -13.46 1.60 13.94
CA ALA A 85 -12.18 2.29 14.01
C ALA A 85 -12.04 3.32 12.90
N ILE A 86 -12.37 2.94 11.65
CA ILE A 86 -12.34 3.83 10.49
C ILE A 86 -13.29 5.02 10.69
N GLU A 87 -14.51 4.77 11.15
CA GLU A 87 -15.49 5.83 11.43
C GLU A 87 -14.93 6.87 12.43
N ARG A 88 -14.33 6.40 13.53
CA ARG A 88 -13.73 7.29 14.54
C ARG A 88 -12.55 8.10 13.98
N LEU A 89 -11.70 7.47 13.16
CA LEU A 89 -10.57 8.13 12.53
C LEU A 89 -11.03 9.21 11.55
N VAL A 90 -12.01 8.89 10.70
CA VAL A 90 -12.63 9.85 9.78
C VAL A 90 -13.26 11.01 10.52
N ALA A 91 -14.00 10.74 11.61
CA ALA A 91 -14.60 11.77 12.45
C ALA A 91 -13.59 12.74 13.09
N GLY A 92 -12.38 12.28 13.34
CA GLY A 92 -11.28 13.07 13.90
C GLY A 92 -10.53 13.95 12.88
N LEU A 93 -10.78 13.79 11.59
CA LEU A 93 -10.08 14.55 10.56
C LEU A 93 -10.58 16.01 10.49
N PRO A 94 -9.67 16.95 10.16
CA PRO A 94 -10.07 18.31 9.84
C PRO A 94 -11.06 18.38 8.69
N LYS A 95 -11.98 19.35 8.73
CA LYS A 95 -12.90 19.60 7.60
C LYS A 95 -12.12 19.93 6.32
N HIS A 96 -12.77 19.68 5.17
CA HIS A 96 -12.22 19.95 3.84
C HIS A 96 -11.06 19.05 3.39
N GLN A 97 -10.97 17.84 3.93
CA GLN A 97 -10.10 16.80 3.39
C GLN A 97 -10.85 15.98 2.32
N LYS A 98 -10.09 15.44 1.37
CA LYS A 98 -10.63 14.45 0.44
C LYS A 98 -10.46 13.07 1.07
N ILE A 99 -11.56 12.36 1.31
CA ILE A 99 -11.56 11.11 2.07
C ILE A 99 -12.17 10.01 1.20
N TYR A 100 -11.44 8.93 1.03
CA TYR A 100 -11.93 7.68 0.47
C TYR A 100 -11.98 6.61 1.56
N VAL A 101 -13.05 5.84 1.59
CA VAL A 101 -13.19 4.69 2.49
C VAL A 101 -13.52 3.46 1.66
N ALA A 102 -12.61 2.48 1.66
CA ALA A 102 -12.77 1.21 0.99
C ALA A 102 -13.34 0.17 1.96
N THR A 103 -14.63 -0.06 1.86
CA THR A 103 -15.39 -1.02 2.68
C THR A 103 -16.54 -1.62 1.89
N SER A 104 -16.98 -2.84 2.25
CA SER A 104 -18.18 -3.48 1.66
C SER A 104 -19.46 -3.11 2.38
N ASP A 105 -19.41 -2.54 3.59
CA ASP A 105 -20.60 -2.28 4.36
C ASP A 105 -21.34 -1.03 3.88
N ARG A 106 -22.64 -1.22 3.59
CA ARG A 106 -23.52 -0.15 3.13
C ARG A 106 -23.99 0.79 4.25
N LEU A 107 -23.95 0.34 5.52
CA LEU A 107 -24.44 1.10 6.65
C LEU A 107 -23.54 2.27 7.05
N GLU A 108 -22.24 2.22 6.67
CA GLU A 108 -21.26 3.27 6.93
C GLU A 108 -21.33 4.45 5.97
N GLN A 109 -22.14 4.35 4.92
CA GLN A 109 -22.26 5.41 3.90
C GLN A 109 -22.69 6.74 4.51
N GLU A 110 -23.55 6.75 5.52
CA GLU A 110 -24.10 7.99 6.08
C GLU A 110 -23.06 8.79 6.84
N THR A 111 -22.23 8.16 7.65
CA THR A 111 -21.19 8.85 8.43
C THR A 111 -20.05 9.37 7.55
N VAL A 112 -19.61 8.56 6.59
CA VAL A 112 -18.57 8.95 5.64
C VAL A 112 -19.04 10.09 4.74
N LEU A 113 -20.28 10.04 4.24
CA LEU A 113 -20.89 11.08 3.44
C LEU A 113 -21.12 12.38 4.21
N ALA A 114 -21.54 12.30 5.48
CA ALA A 114 -21.73 13.46 6.34
C ALA A 114 -20.44 14.26 6.56
N GLN A 115 -19.29 13.60 6.42
CA GLN A 115 -17.97 14.22 6.53
C GLN A 115 -17.35 14.60 5.18
N GLY A 116 -18.11 14.45 4.09
CA GLY A 116 -17.63 14.74 2.73
C GLY A 116 -16.72 13.66 2.14
N GLY A 117 -16.70 12.47 2.72
CA GLY A 117 -15.96 11.32 2.22
C GLY A 117 -16.71 10.56 1.12
N LEU A 118 -15.96 9.87 0.27
CA LEU A 118 -16.49 8.98 -0.76
C LEU A 118 -16.21 7.53 -0.36
N ARG A 119 -17.26 6.72 -0.34
CA ARG A 119 -17.12 5.27 -0.23
C ARG A 119 -16.70 4.70 -1.58
N ILE A 120 -15.73 3.81 -1.57
CA ILE A 120 -15.36 2.99 -2.74
C ILE A 120 -15.50 1.50 -2.38
N SER A 121 -15.89 0.70 -3.34
CA SER A 121 -15.91 -0.75 -3.18
C SER A 121 -14.50 -1.34 -3.20
N ALA A 122 -14.36 -2.57 -2.71
CA ALA A 122 -13.10 -3.29 -2.80
C ALA A 122 -12.58 -3.43 -4.24
N MET A 123 -13.48 -3.63 -5.21
CA MET A 123 -13.09 -3.75 -6.62
C MET A 123 -12.75 -2.41 -7.27
N GLU A 124 -13.38 -1.33 -6.86
CA GLU A 124 -12.96 0.01 -7.28
C GLU A 124 -11.57 0.34 -6.78
N LEU A 125 -11.26 0.02 -5.51
CA LEU A 125 -9.90 0.15 -4.98
C LEU A 125 -8.91 -0.74 -5.74
N HIS A 126 -9.29 -1.99 -6.06
CA HIS A 126 -8.46 -2.88 -6.88
C HIS A 126 -8.09 -2.21 -8.20
N ASN A 127 -9.07 -1.70 -8.92
CA ASN A 127 -8.84 -1.01 -10.20
C ASN A 127 -7.93 0.21 -10.04
N MET A 128 -8.11 1.02 -9.00
CA MET A 128 -7.26 2.18 -8.72
C MET A 128 -5.79 1.76 -8.50
N VAL A 129 -5.56 0.75 -7.66
CA VAL A 129 -4.22 0.26 -7.32
C VAL A 129 -3.52 -0.35 -8.54
N PHE A 130 -4.19 -1.21 -9.29
CA PHE A 130 -3.57 -1.91 -10.41
C PHE A 130 -3.38 -1.02 -11.64
N THR A 131 -4.30 -0.09 -11.91
CA THR A 131 -4.11 0.93 -12.96
C THR A 131 -2.89 1.82 -12.64
N GLN A 132 -2.73 2.23 -11.39
CA GLN A 132 -1.57 3.01 -10.97
C GLN A 132 -0.25 2.21 -11.13
N LYS A 133 -0.28 0.93 -10.77
CA LYS A 133 0.88 0.04 -10.92
C LYS A 133 1.28 -0.15 -12.38
N GLU A 134 0.33 -0.34 -13.27
CA GLU A 134 0.58 -0.44 -14.72
C GLU A 134 1.14 0.87 -15.29
N ALA A 135 0.57 2.01 -14.91
CA ALA A 135 1.06 3.32 -15.32
C ALA A 135 2.51 3.56 -14.86
N GLN A 136 2.85 3.16 -13.65
CA GLN A 136 4.22 3.26 -13.13
C GLN A 136 5.19 2.36 -13.89
N ARG A 137 4.81 1.12 -14.19
CA ARG A 137 5.62 0.20 -15.02
C ARG A 137 5.86 0.77 -16.41
N ALA A 138 4.83 1.32 -17.05
CA ALA A 138 4.94 1.95 -18.36
C ALA A 138 5.87 3.18 -18.35
N ARG A 139 5.86 3.98 -17.28
CA ARG A 139 6.78 5.12 -17.11
C ARG A 139 8.22 4.67 -16.98
N ILE A 140 8.49 3.64 -16.19
CA ILE A 140 9.84 3.06 -16.01
C ILE A 140 10.34 2.49 -17.33
N ALA A 141 9.53 1.76 -18.09
CA ALA A 141 9.89 1.19 -19.37
C ALA A 141 10.18 2.25 -20.46
N ARG A 142 9.58 3.45 -20.35
CA ARG A 142 9.82 4.58 -21.28
C ARG A 142 11.01 5.46 -20.91
N GLN A 143 11.52 5.35 -19.67
CA GLN A 143 12.78 6.04 -19.35
C GLN A 143 13.88 5.39 -20.19
N PRO A 144 14.60 6.16 -21.05
CA PRO A 144 15.79 5.64 -21.69
C PRO A 144 16.70 5.16 -20.55
N GLN A 145 17.21 3.94 -20.68
CA GLN A 145 18.31 3.50 -19.81
C GLN A 145 19.41 4.55 -19.98
N SER A 146 19.42 5.55 -19.11
CA SER A 146 20.55 6.44 -19.00
C SER A 146 21.71 5.52 -18.70
N ALA A 147 22.69 5.51 -19.63
CA ALA A 147 23.94 4.81 -19.46
C ALA A 147 24.36 4.93 -18.00
N ASN A 148 24.58 3.78 -17.38
CA ASN A 148 24.91 3.63 -15.97
C ASN A 148 25.80 4.82 -15.53
N PRO A 149 25.41 5.68 -14.60
CA PRO A 149 26.21 6.87 -14.25
C PRO A 149 27.63 6.51 -13.80
N LEU A 150 27.83 5.27 -13.35
CA LEU A 150 29.14 4.70 -13.02
C LEU A 150 30.01 4.45 -14.26
N ASP A 151 29.40 4.15 -15.40
CA ASP A 151 30.13 3.89 -16.64
C ASP A 151 30.63 5.17 -17.33
N ALA A 152 29.96 6.28 -17.11
CA ALA A 152 30.33 7.60 -17.61
C ALA A 152 31.41 8.31 -16.77
N GLN A 153 31.68 7.84 -15.54
CA GLN A 153 32.70 8.40 -14.65
C GLN A 153 33.97 7.59 -14.53
N LEU A 154 34.02 6.39 -15.12
CA LEU A 154 35.24 5.62 -15.20
C LEU A 154 36.09 6.19 -16.33
N ASP A 155 37.12 6.94 -15.95
CA ASP A 155 38.17 7.38 -16.87
C ASP A 155 38.67 6.16 -17.66
N GLU A 156 38.91 6.34 -18.94
CA GLU A 156 39.35 5.28 -19.86
C GLU A 156 40.61 4.56 -19.37
N ALA A 157 41.43 5.24 -18.58
CA ALA A 157 42.59 4.66 -17.90
C ALA A 157 42.21 3.64 -16.82
N VAL A 158 41.08 3.81 -16.11
CA VAL A 158 40.57 2.87 -15.10
C VAL A 158 39.94 1.65 -15.79
N ARG A 159 39.27 1.85 -16.92
CA ARG A 159 38.74 0.75 -17.75
C ARG A 159 39.85 -0.17 -18.24
N ARG A 160 40.97 0.40 -18.75
CA ARG A 160 42.13 -0.37 -19.21
C ARG A 160 42.78 -1.16 -18.07
N LYS A 161 42.88 -0.56 -16.85
CA LYS A 161 43.43 -1.26 -15.69
C LYS A 161 42.56 -2.43 -15.24
N LEU A 162 41.23 -2.25 -15.19
CA LEU A 162 40.30 -3.34 -14.86
C LEU A 162 40.35 -4.47 -15.90
N HIS A 163 40.42 -4.14 -17.20
CA HIS A 163 40.52 -5.15 -18.26
C HIS A 163 41.85 -5.93 -18.18
N ALA A 164 42.97 -5.28 -17.84
CA ALA A 164 44.26 -5.94 -17.65
C ALA A 164 44.25 -6.90 -16.44
N MET A 165 43.64 -6.49 -15.32
CA MET A 165 43.55 -7.32 -14.12
C MET A 165 42.69 -8.59 -14.31
N ILE A 166 41.67 -8.54 -15.16
CA ILE A 166 40.78 -9.69 -15.43
C ILE A 166 41.47 -10.71 -16.34
N HIS A 167 42.45 -10.29 -17.17
CA HIS A 167 43.17 -11.17 -18.12
C HIS A 167 44.44 -11.75 -17.52
N GLU A 168 44.99 -11.23 -16.41
CA GLU A 168 46.16 -11.80 -15.74
C GLU A 168 45.82 -12.96 -14.77
N GLU A 169 44.56 -13.20 -14.43
CA GLU A 169 44.18 -14.35 -13.61
C GLU A 169 43.85 -15.64 -14.37
N ASN A 170 44.09 -15.68 -15.71
CA ASN A 170 43.78 -16.85 -16.57
C ASN A 170 44.98 -17.44 -17.30
N GLU A 171 46.24 -17.26 -16.80
CA GLU A 171 47.40 -18.02 -17.28
C GLU A 171 47.96 -18.92 -16.16
#